data_4e10f88c64d1967c99fc9d41e4da03fc
#
_entry.id   4e10f88c64d1967c99fc9d41e4da03fc
#
_cell.length_a   1.000
_cell.length_b   1.000
_cell.length_c   1.000
_cell.angle_alpha   90.00
_cell.angle_beta   90.00
_cell.angle_gamma   90.00
#
_symmetry.space_group_name_H-M   'P 1'
#
loop_
_entity.id
_entity.type
_entity.pdbx_description
1 polymer ?
#
loop_
_entity_poly.entity_id
_entity_poly.type
_entity_poly.pdbx_seq_one_letter_code
_entity_poly.pdbx_strand_id
1 'polypeptide(L)'
;KLGGSLSDTVSYVVLINIAVAVILPITIPIVNPDTGASFIEGFTAISARVFPLLVLPLLLAWFIRYTMRRLQRWLMRFTDWAFYCWGMALTFSIYLATRSLMNSGISVWTAMMIGVISLVCTIVQFAVGRLAGRKANGSKDHKVTRPDEITAGQALGQKNSGFLIWLGYSYMTPV
;
A
#
# COMPACT_ATOMS: atom_id res chain seq x y z
N LYS A 1 -13.46 -10.01 -10.65
CA LYS A 1 -13.54 -10.35 -9.21
C LYS A 1 -12.79 -11.67 -9.02
N LEU A 2 -11.69 -11.64 -8.26
CA LEU A 2 -10.77 -12.78 -8.11
C LEU A 2 -11.26 -13.84 -7.11
N GLY A 3 -12.39 -13.59 -6.42
CA GLY A 3 -13.02 -14.54 -5.49
C GLY A 3 -12.33 -14.68 -4.13
N GLY A 4 -11.61 -13.64 -3.67
CA GLY A 4 -11.03 -13.59 -2.32
C GLY A 4 -12.06 -13.26 -1.23
N SER A 5 -11.69 -13.46 0.04
CA SER A 5 -12.47 -13.09 1.22
C SER A 5 -12.43 -11.57 1.44
N LEU A 6 -13.60 -10.91 1.43
CA LEU A 6 -13.70 -9.48 1.67
C LEU A 6 -13.33 -9.12 3.12
N SER A 7 -13.75 -9.94 4.08
CA SER A 7 -13.49 -9.73 5.51
C SER A 7 -11.99 -9.72 5.80
N ASP A 8 -11.28 -10.72 5.28
CA ASP A 8 -9.84 -10.87 5.51
C ASP A 8 -9.05 -9.80 4.78
N THR A 9 -9.51 -9.42 3.58
CA THR A 9 -8.91 -8.29 2.83
C THR A 9 -9.04 -6.98 3.60
N VAL A 10 -10.21 -6.67 4.18
CA VAL A 10 -10.41 -5.45 4.98
C VAL A 10 -9.53 -5.48 6.24
N SER A 11 -9.50 -6.61 6.94
CA SER A 11 -8.67 -6.78 8.15
C SER A 11 -7.19 -6.60 7.82
N TYR A 12 -6.72 -7.18 6.72
CA TYR A 12 -5.35 -6.98 6.24
C TYR A 12 -5.05 -5.52 5.91
N VAL A 13 -5.93 -4.84 5.16
CA VAL A 13 -5.73 -3.43 4.80
C VAL A 13 -5.63 -2.54 6.03
N VAL A 14 -6.47 -2.76 7.04
CA VAL A 14 -6.39 -2.02 8.30
C VAL A 14 -5.07 -2.28 9.01
N LEU A 15 -4.69 -3.55 9.16
CA LEU A 15 -3.46 -3.94 9.85
C LEU A 15 -2.22 -3.38 9.16
N ILE A 16 -2.12 -3.53 7.83
CA ILE A 16 -0.95 -3.06 7.08
C ILE A 16 -0.84 -1.54 7.09
N ASN A 17 -1.95 -0.80 7.04
CA ASN A 17 -1.91 0.66 7.11
C ASN A 17 -1.40 1.15 8.48
N ILE A 18 -1.81 0.50 9.57
CA ILE A 18 -1.30 0.81 10.91
C ILE A 18 0.19 0.46 11.00
N ALA A 19 0.59 -0.72 10.54
CA ALA A 19 1.98 -1.14 10.54
C ALA A 19 2.87 -0.19 9.72
N VAL A 20 2.45 0.19 8.52
CA VAL A 20 3.16 1.13 7.65
C VAL A 20 3.24 2.53 8.27
N ALA A 21 2.18 3.00 8.93
CA ALA A 21 2.18 4.29 9.63
C ALA A 21 3.22 4.37 10.76
N VAL A 22 3.61 3.23 11.33
CA VAL A 22 4.65 3.14 12.36
C VAL A 22 6.03 2.88 11.75
N ILE A 23 6.12 1.95 10.80
CA ILE A 23 7.41 1.49 10.24
C ILE A 23 8.07 2.60 9.39
N LEU A 24 7.30 3.32 8.56
CA LEU A 24 7.88 4.31 7.64
C LEU A 24 8.58 5.49 8.36
N PRO A 25 7.99 6.11 9.40
CA PRO A 25 8.69 7.16 10.13
C PRO A 25 9.99 6.71 10.79
N ILE A 26 10.14 5.42 11.05
CA ILE A 26 11.37 4.84 11.61
C ILE A 26 12.38 4.57 10.50
N THR A 27 11.94 3.94 9.40
CA THR A 27 12.85 3.47 8.35
C THR A 27 13.38 4.58 7.47
N ILE A 28 12.57 5.59 7.12
CA ILE A 28 12.99 6.66 6.21
C ILE A 28 14.16 7.48 6.76
N PRO A 29 14.16 7.98 8.01
CA PRO A 29 15.29 8.71 8.55
C PRO A 29 16.57 7.87 8.68
N ILE A 30 16.44 6.54 8.78
CA ILE A 30 17.59 5.62 8.82
C ILE A 30 18.19 5.44 7.43
N VAL A 31 17.33 5.30 6.43
CA VAL A 31 17.76 5.04 5.03
C VAL A 31 18.24 6.31 4.33
N ASN A 32 17.67 7.46 4.67
CA ASN A 32 18.02 8.75 4.11
C ASN A 32 18.41 9.75 5.20
N PRO A 33 19.63 9.67 5.76
CA PRO A 33 20.11 10.56 6.81
C PRO A 33 20.49 11.97 6.33
N ASP A 34 20.43 12.24 5.02
CA ASP A 34 20.99 13.44 4.37
C ASP A 34 20.26 14.76 4.68
N THR A 35 19.24 14.77 5.48
CA THR A 35 18.47 15.97 5.79
C THR A 35 19.14 16.90 6.81
N GLY A 36 20.32 16.55 7.34
CA GLY A 36 20.97 17.33 8.42
C GLY A 36 20.13 17.47 9.71
N ALA A 37 18.93 16.92 9.68
CA ALA A 37 18.00 16.92 10.80
C ALA A 37 18.29 15.73 11.74
N SER A 38 18.05 15.94 13.03
CA SER A 38 18.08 14.86 14.00
C SER A 38 17.09 13.76 13.63
N PHE A 39 17.40 12.50 13.97
CA PHE A 39 16.47 11.36 13.78
C PHE A 39 15.06 11.68 14.30
N ILE A 40 14.96 12.35 15.46
CA ILE A 40 13.69 12.72 16.08
C ILE A 40 12.92 13.73 15.21
N GLU A 41 13.60 14.70 14.62
CA GLU A 41 12.98 15.69 13.73
C GLU A 41 12.46 15.00 12.44
N GLY A 42 13.26 14.14 11.82
CA GLY A 42 12.85 13.36 10.68
C GLY A 42 11.67 12.44 11.01
N PHE A 43 11.73 11.73 12.12
CA PHE A 43 10.65 10.86 12.60
C PHE A 43 9.34 11.64 12.81
N THR A 44 9.39 12.80 13.49
CA THR A 44 8.18 13.60 13.78
C THR A 44 7.61 14.22 12.51
N ALA A 45 8.45 14.73 11.61
CA ALA A 45 8.02 15.31 10.35
C ALA A 45 7.32 14.29 9.44
N ILE A 46 7.88 13.07 9.35
CA ILE A 46 7.31 11.99 8.55
C ILE A 46 6.03 11.45 9.21
N SER A 47 6.04 11.24 10.53
CA SER A 47 4.86 10.80 11.28
C SER A 47 3.68 11.76 11.12
N ALA A 48 3.92 13.06 11.22
CA ALA A 48 2.89 14.08 11.08
C ALA A 48 2.21 14.08 9.71
N ARG A 49 2.88 13.59 8.67
CA ARG A 49 2.32 13.50 7.30
C ARG A 49 1.74 12.13 7.00
N VAL A 50 2.44 11.06 7.36
CA VAL A 50 2.08 9.68 7.02
C VAL A 50 0.92 9.19 7.88
N PHE A 51 0.94 9.46 9.17
CA PHE A 51 -0.08 9.00 10.10
C PHE A 51 -1.50 9.50 9.75
N PRO A 52 -1.74 10.81 9.55
CA PRO A 52 -3.06 11.28 9.13
C PRO A 52 -3.49 10.68 7.79
N LEU A 53 -2.57 10.55 6.82
CA LEU A 53 -2.90 10.05 5.50
C LEU A 53 -3.40 8.59 5.52
N LEU A 54 -2.85 7.75 6.38
CA LEU A 54 -3.20 6.33 6.46
C LEU A 54 -4.30 6.05 7.51
N VAL A 55 -4.24 6.72 8.65
CA VAL A 55 -5.12 6.41 9.80
C VAL A 55 -6.41 7.21 9.75
N LEU A 56 -6.37 8.49 9.32
CA LEU A 56 -7.55 9.35 9.29
C LEU A 56 -8.70 8.78 8.43
N PRO A 57 -8.45 8.27 7.20
CA PRO A 57 -9.51 7.67 6.39
C PRO A 57 -10.15 6.44 7.06
N LEU A 58 -9.35 5.64 7.79
CA LEU A 58 -9.86 4.49 8.53
C LEU A 58 -10.75 4.92 9.69
N LEU A 59 -10.30 5.89 10.48
CA LEU A 59 -11.08 6.43 11.59
C LEU A 59 -12.37 7.09 11.09
N LEU A 60 -12.30 7.84 9.99
CA LEU A 60 -13.46 8.47 9.39
C LEU A 60 -14.47 7.45 8.88
N ALA A 61 -13.99 6.40 8.19
CA ALA A 61 -14.85 5.31 7.72
C ALA A 61 -15.52 4.59 8.89
N TRP A 62 -14.77 4.33 9.97
CA TRP A 62 -15.28 3.72 11.19
C TRP A 62 -16.32 4.61 11.88
N PHE A 63 -16.03 5.90 12.03
CA PHE A 63 -16.94 6.90 12.59
C PHE A 63 -18.26 6.97 11.79
N ILE A 64 -18.20 7.10 10.46
CA ILE A 64 -19.38 7.14 9.59
C ILE A 64 -20.21 5.87 9.73
N ARG A 65 -19.55 4.71 9.79
CA ARG A 65 -20.23 3.41 9.92
C ARG A 65 -21.07 3.32 11.19
N TYR A 66 -20.56 3.82 12.32
CA TYR A 66 -21.25 3.68 13.61
C TYR A 66 -22.17 4.85 13.94
N THR A 67 -21.84 6.06 13.51
CA THR A 67 -22.57 7.28 13.88
C THR A 67 -23.56 7.72 12.80
N MET A 68 -23.20 7.59 11.52
CA MET A 68 -23.97 8.19 10.42
C MET A 68 -24.47 7.13 9.42
N ARG A 69 -25.35 6.23 9.85
CA ARG A 69 -25.88 5.13 9.01
C ARG A 69 -26.56 5.59 7.71
N ARG A 70 -27.14 6.79 7.67
CA ARG A 70 -27.76 7.36 6.44
C ARG A 70 -26.66 7.70 5.43
N LEU A 71 -25.59 8.36 5.88
CA LEU A 71 -24.45 8.73 5.05
C LEU A 71 -23.72 7.48 4.54
N GLN A 72 -23.53 6.48 5.39
CA GLN A 72 -22.95 5.19 4.98
C GLN A 72 -23.74 4.57 3.83
N ARG A 73 -25.08 4.47 3.94
CA ARG A 73 -25.92 3.91 2.88
C ARG A 73 -25.87 4.72 1.58
N TRP A 74 -25.74 6.03 1.68
CA TRP A 74 -25.57 6.89 0.53
C TRP A 74 -24.22 6.68 -0.13
N LEU A 75 -23.13 6.64 0.64
CA LEU A 75 -21.76 6.37 0.14
C LEU A 75 -21.65 4.99 -0.50
N MET A 76 -22.33 3.98 0.02
CA MET A 76 -22.34 2.62 -0.55
C MET A 76 -22.89 2.58 -1.99
N ARG A 77 -23.70 3.55 -2.41
CA ARG A 77 -24.17 3.66 -3.81
C ARG A 77 -23.05 4.05 -4.77
N PHE A 78 -21.99 4.67 -4.27
CA PHE A 78 -20.83 5.11 -5.05
C PHE A 78 -19.64 4.15 -4.96
N THR A 79 -19.86 2.91 -4.51
CA THR A 79 -18.78 1.92 -4.36
C THR A 79 -18.05 1.67 -5.68
N ASP A 80 -18.77 1.64 -6.79
CA ASP A 80 -18.18 1.44 -8.12
C ASP A 80 -17.32 2.63 -8.56
N TRP A 81 -17.66 3.84 -8.13
CA TRP A 81 -16.86 5.05 -8.40
C TRP A 81 -15.48 5.01 -7.75
N ALA A 82 -15.37 4.34 -6.61
CA ALA A 82 -14.07 4.15 -5.95
C ALA A 82 -13.07 3.43 -6.86
N PHE A 83 -13.55 2.48 -7.67
CA PHE A 83 -12.71 1.80 -8.65
C PHE A 83 -12.20 2.75 -9.75
N TYR A 84 -13.06 3.62 -10.27
CA TYR A 84 -12.66 4.60 -11.28
C TYR A 84 -11.71 5.66 -10.70
N CYS A 85 -11.97 6.14 -9.49
CA CYS A 85 -11.07 7.07 -8.78
C CYS A 85 -9.69 6.43 -8.55
N TRP A 86 -9.66 5.16 -8.15
CA TRP A 86 -8.42 4.41 -8.00
C TRP A 86 -7.67 4.28 -9.34
N GLY A 87 -8.37 3.94 -10.41
CA GLY A 87 -7.80 3.86 -11.76
C GLY A 87 -7.19 5.18 -12.22
N MET A 88 -7.90 6.31 -12.01
CA MET A 88 -7.37 7.64 -12.28
C MET A 88 -6.12 7.95 -11.46
N ALA A 89 -6.14 7.71 -10.16
CA ALA A 89 -5.00 7.92 -9.28
C ALA A 89 -3.79 7.08 -9.73
N LEU A 90 -4.01 5.85 -10.16
CA LEU A 90 -2.97 4.97 -10.68
C LEU A 90 -2.37 5.53 -11.99
N THR A 91 -3.21 6.03 -12.90
CA THR A 91 -2.77 6.65 -14.15
C THR A 91 -1.89 7.89 -13.88
N PHE A 92 -2.30 8.77 -12.97
CA PHE A 92 -1.49 9.92 -12.57
C PHE A 92 -0.16 9.48 -11.93
N SER A 93 -0.18 8.45 -11.09
CA SER A 93 1.03 7.91 -10.45
C SER A 93 2.02 7.35 -11.48
N ILE A 94 1.53 6.61 -12.48
CA ILE A 94 2.35 6.10 -13.58
C ILE A 94 2.93 7.25 -14.40
N TYR A 95 2.13 8.27 -14.71
CA TYR A 95 2.60 9.46 -15.43
C TYR A 95 3.73 10.16 -14.68
N LEU A 96 3.57 10.41 -13.38
CA LEU A 96 4.59 11.05 -12.55
C LEU A 96 5.86 10.21 -12.47
N ALA A 97 5.73 8.89 -12.28
CA ALA A 97 6.87 7.97 -12.23
C ALA A 97 7.63 7.95 -13.56
N THR A 98 6.92 7.90 -14.69
CA THR A 98 7.52 7.92 -16.02
C THR A 98 8.23 9.24 -16.28
N ARG A 99 7.60 10.37 -15.94
CA ARG A 99 8.21 11.69 -16.08
C ARG A 99 9.47 11.83 -15.23
N SER A 100 9.43 11.36 -13.98
CA SER A 100 10.59 11.35 -13.10
C SER A 100 11.72 10.50 -13.66
N LEU A 101 11.41 9.32 -14.20
CA LEU A 101 12.39 8.44 -14.83
C LEU A 101 13.04 9.07 -16.06
N MET A 102 12.25 9.74 -16.92
CA MET A 102 12.75 10.43 -18.10
C MET A 102 13.69 11.61 -17.75
N ASN A 103 13.41 12.29 -16.65
CA ASN A 103 14.21 13.44 -16.20
C ASN A 103 15.44 13.03 -15.35
N SER A 104 15.51 11.79 -14.89
CA SER A 104 16.58 11.32 -13.98
C SER A 104 17.93 11.09 -14.65
N GLY A 105 18.00 11.14 -15.99
CA GLY A 105 19.24 10.81 -16.73
C GLY A 105 19.71 9.36 -16.59
N ILE A 106 18.90 8.49 -16.01
CA ILE A 106 19.21 7.07 -15.83
C ILE A 106 19.26 6.38 -17.20
N SER A 107 20.28 5.53 -17.40
CA SER A 107 20.38 4.71 -18.61
C SER A 107 19.14 3.84 -18.79
N VAL A 108 18.68 3.72 -20.04
CA VAL A 108 17.56 2.83 -20.42
C VAL A 108 17.81 1.40 -19.92
N TRP A 109 19.06 0.93 -19.98
CA TRP A 109 19.46 -0.38 -19.48
C TRP A 109 19.20 -0.53 -17.97
N THR A 110 19.59 0.46 -17.18
CA THR A 110 19.34 0.48 -15.74
C THR A 110 17.84 0.50 -15.43
N ALA A 111 17.05 1.29 -16.17
CA ALA A 111 15.59 1.31 -16.01
C ALA A 111 14.96 -0.05 -16.32
N MET A 112 15.41 -0.73 -17.38
CA MET A 112 14.95 -2.07 -17.73
C MET A 112 15.31 -3.10 -16.64
N MET A 113 16.52 -3.06 -16.10
CA MET A 113 16.95 -3.95 -15.02
C MET A 113 16.11 -3.76 -13.76
N ILE A 114 15.81 -2.52 -13.37
CA ILE A 114 14.92 -2.21 -12.24
C ILE A 114 13.51 -2.78 -12.51
N GLY A 115 12.99 -2.63 -13.72
CA GLY A 115 11.70 -3.18 -14.13
C GLY A 115 11.66 -4.71 -14.02
N VAL A 116 12.68 -5.40 -14.51
CA VAL A 116 12.77 -6.87 -14.44
C VAL A 116 12.86 -7.34 -12.98
N ILE A 117 13.72 -6.72 -12.17
CA ILE A 117 13.85 -7.06 -10.75
C ILE A 117 12.51 -6.86 -10.02
N SER A 118 11.83 -5.74 -10.29
CA SER A 118 10.52 -5.44 -9.70
C SER A 118 9.47 -6.49 -10.09
N LEU A 119 9.45 -6.91 -11.36
CA LEU A 119 8.57 -7.96 -11.85
C LEU A 119 8.83 -9.30 -11.16
N VAL A 120 10.10 -9.72 -11.06
CA VAL A 120 10.49 -10.95 -10.38
C VAL A 120 10.09 -10.90 -8.90
N CYS A 121 10.39 -9.80 -8.21
CA CYS A 121 9.99 -9.61 -6.82
C CYS A 121 8.46 -9.72 -6.64
N THR A 122 7.70 -9.13 -7.55
CA THR A 122 6.23 -9.18 -7.51
C THR A 122 5.73 -10.62 -7.68
N ILE A 123 6.24 -11.36 -8.65
CA ILE A 123 5.87 -12.77 -8.87
C ILE A 123 6.19 -13.61 -7.63
N VAL A 124 7.40 -13.44 -7.07
CA VAL A 124 7.82 -14.15 -5.85
C VAL A 124 6.90 -13.83 -4.68
N GLN A 125 6.53 -12.56 -4.48
CA GLN A 125 5.62 -12.15 -3.41
C GLN A 125 4.24 -12.78 -3.53
N PHE A 126 3.66 -12.80 -4.74
CA PHE A 126 2.38 -13.47 -4.99
C PHE A 126 2.48 -14.98 -4.75
N ALA A 127 3.55 -15.61 -5.20
CA ALA A 127 3.77 -17.04 -4.99
C ALA A 127 3.92 -17.39 -3.51
N VAL A 128 4.77 -16.64 -2.78
CA VAL A 128 4.98 -16.82 -1.34
C VAL A 128 3.69 -16.56 -0.56
N GLY A 129 2.92 -15.52 -0.93
CA GLY A 129 1.64 -15.23 -0.31
C GLY A 129 0.65 -16.38 -0.46
N ARG A 130 0.54 -16.96 -1.66
CA ARG A 130 -0.31 -18.13 -1.90
C ARG A 130 0.15 -19.36 -1.13
N LEU A 131 1.46 -19.63 -1.09
CA LEU A 131 2.03 -20.74 -0.32
C LEU A 131 1.81 -20.56 1.18
N ALA A 132 1.97 -19.34 1.68
CA ALA A 132 1.68 -19.01 3.08
C ALA A 132 0.19 -19.23 3.41
N GLY A 133 -0.71 -18.79 2.54
CA GLY A 133 -2.15 -19.02 2.67
C GLY A 133 -2.51 -20.49 2.71
N ARG A 134 -1.84 -21.34 1.91
CA ARG A 134 -2.02 -22.80 1.95
C ARG A 134 -1.54 -23.44 3.26
N LYS A 135 -0.43 -22.92 3.82
CA LYS A 135 0.19 -23.47 5.05
C LYS A 135 -0.39 -22.89 6.33
N ALA A 136 -1.05 -21.74 6.28
CA ALA A 136 -1.66 -21.08 7.45
C ALA A 136 -2.82 -21.87 8.09
N ASN A 137 -3.08 -23.07 7.60
CA ASN A 137 -4.13 -23.99 7.98
C ASN A 137 -3.83 -24.73 9.30
N GLY A 138 -3.23 -24.07 10.26
CA GLY A 138 -2.87 -24.69 11.55
C GLY A 138 -3.98 -24.70 12.60
N SER A 139 -5.18 -24.18 12.34
CA SER A 139 -6.30 -24.27 13.28
C SER A 139 -7.19 -25.46 12.94
N LYS A 140 -7.41 -26.35 13.90
CA LYS A 140 -8.15 -27.60 13.74
C LYS A 140 -9.59 -27.43 13.22
N ASP A 141 -10.13 -26.22 13.23
CA ASP A 141 -11.52 -25.92 12.90
C ASP A 141 -11.74 -25.19 11.56
N HIS A 142 -10.68 -24.77 10.87
CA HIS A 142 -10.83 -24.01 9.62
C HIS A 142 -10.10 -24.70 8.47
N LYS A 143 -10.86 -25.29 7.54
CA LYS A 143 -10.31 -25.76 6.26
C LYS A 143 -10.00 -24.54 5.39
N VAL A 144 -8.74 -24.38 5.00
CA VAL A 144 -8.34 -23.34 4.03
C VAL A 144 -9.13 -23.52 2.75
N THR A 145 -9.80 -22.47 2.36
CA THR A 145 -10.57 -22.41 1.12
C THR A 145 -9.73 -21.71 0.02
N ARG A 146 -10.10 -21.97 -1.23
CA ARG A 146 -9.45 -21.28 -2.38
C ARG A 146 -9.49 -19.73 -2.27
N PRO A 147 -10.56 -19.10 -1.74
CA PRO A 147 -10.59 -17.68 -1.44
C PRO A 147 -9.49 -17.21 -0.49
N ASP A 148 -9.15 -17.98 0.53
CA ASP A 148 -8.12 -17.61 1.53
C ASP A 148 -6.73 -17.58 0.90
N GLU A 149 -6.41 -18.56 0.05
CA GLU A 149 -5.15 -18.59 -0.72
C GLU A 149 -5.02 -17.37 -1.65
N ILE A 150 -6.12 -17.01 -2.32
CA ILE A 150 -6.15 -15.86 -3.21
C ILE A 150 -5.96 -14.57 -2.41
N THR A 151 -6.64 -14.44 -1.27
CA THR A 151 -6.53 -13.28 -0.39
C THR A 151 -5.11 -13.12 0.14
N ALA A 152 -4.48 -14.21 0.59
CA ALA A 152 -3.10 -14.20 1.08
C ALA A 152 -2.10 -13.83 -0.04
N GLY A 153 -2.29 -14.35 -1.26
CA GLY A 153 -1.51 -13.96 -2.43
C GLY A 153 -1.64 -12.48 -2.77
N GLN A 154 -2.87 -11.96 -2.76
CA GLN A 154 -3.15 -10.55 -3.00
C GLN A 154 -2.56 -9.66 -1.89
N ALA A 155 -2.69 -10.07 -0.64
CA ALA A 155 -2.19 -9.33 0.51
C ALA A 155 -0.67 -9.09 0.44
N LEU A 156 0.11 -10.11 0.09
CA LEU A 156 1.55 -9.96 -0.05
C LEU A 156 1.98 -9.32 -1.38
N GLY A 157 1.26 -9.59 -2.47
CA GLY A 157 1.64 -9.15 -3.82
C GLY A 157 1.16 -7.73 -4.15
N GLN A 158 0.04 -7.29 -3.60
CA GLN A 158 -0.47 -5.94 -3.84
C GLN A 158 0.23 -4.93 -2.93
N LYS A 159 0.76 -3.89 -3.54
CA LYS A 159 1.39 -2.76 -2.84
C LYS A 159 0.59 -1.49 -3.10
N ASN A 160 0.58 -0.57 -2.15
CA ASN A 160 0.07 0.77 -2.37
C ASN A 160 1.09 1.58 -3.19
N SER A 161 1.13 1.31 -4.50
CA SER A 161 2.11 1.91 -5.41
C SER A 161 1.99 3.43 -5.46
N GLY A 162 0.77 3.97 -5.43
CA GLY A 162 0.55 5.42 -5.43
C GLY A 162 1.15 6.10 -4.19
N PHE A 163 0.97 5.48 -3.03
CA PHE A 163 1.55 5.97 -1.79
C PHE A 163 3.09 5.88 -1.79
N LEU A 164 3.66 4.78 -2.30
CA LEU A 164 5.11 4.61 -2.40
C LEU A 164 5.75 5.61 -3.36
N ILE A 165 5.11 5.89 -4.50
CA ILE A 165 5.57 6.91 -5.45
C ILE A 165 5.55 8.29 -4.80
N TRP A 166 4.46 8.66 -4.12
CA TRP A 166 4.36 9.92 -3.39
C TRP A 166 5.45 10.02 -2.31
N LEU A 167 5.67 8.95 -1.55
CA LEU A 167 6.70 8.90 -0.52
C LEU A 167 8.11 9.10 -1.11
N GLY A 168 8.43 8.36 -2.18
CA GLY A 168 9.71 8.47 -2.88
C GLY A 168 9.94 9.88 -3.39
N TYR A 169 8.93 10.49 -4.00
CA TYR A 169 9.00 11.86 -4.49
C TYR A 169 9.16 12.89 -3.37
N SER A 170 8.50 12.67 -2.22
CA SER A 170 8.52 13.64 -1.11
C SER A 170 9.78 13.59 -0.24
N TYR A 171 10.46 12.43 -0.19
CA TYR A 171 11.54 12.20 0.78
C TYR A 171 12.83 11.63 0.19
N MET A 172 12.83 11.13 -1.05
CA MET A 172 13.99 10.47 -1.66
C MET A 172 14.51 11.19 -2.90
N THR A 173 13.78 12.17 -3.45
CA THR A 173 14.32 13.01 -4.51
C THR A 173 15.17 14.11 -3.87
N PRO A 174 16.44 14.27 -4.27
CA PRO A 174 17.19 15.47 -3.91
C PRO A 174 16.47 16.68 -4.50
N VAL A 175 16.21 17.67 -3.66
CA VAL A 175 15.61 18.95 -4.05
C VAL A 175 16.66 19.75 -4.84
#